data_9a3edda6cc23fcec4dbfcc63baeb4994
#
_entry.id   9a3edda6cc23fcec4dbfcc63baeb4994
#
_cell.length_a   1.000
_cell.length_b   1.000
_cell.length_c   1.000
_cell.angle_alpha   90.00
_cell.angle_beta   90.00
_cell.angle_gamma   90.00
#
_symmetry.space_group_name_H-M   'P 1'
#
loop_
_entity.id
_entity.type
_entity.pdbx_description
1 polymer ?
#
loop_
_entity_poly.entity_id
_entity_poly.type
_entity_poly.pdbx_seq_one_letter_code
_entity_poly.pdbx_strand_id
1 'polypeptide(L)'
;LYGAADEIVPKLIKGNLDMAAIPANLAATLYQKTNGGIQVLAVNTLGVLYVVEKGDTVHSFADLKGRTILSTGKGTTPEYVLRYLLTKNGLDPDKDVKIEYYSEASEVTAQMAATKKDAIAVLPQPYVTAAQMKDSELRVVLDLTKEWNKVCDTQLITGVTVVRTEYAKQNPDVIAAFLTDYQKSVKAANEDIDGTAALCEEVGVVAKAAIAKKALPKCNIVYRNGQEMKKDISAYLQVLYDASPAAVGGKLPDDNFYYCLLYTSPSPRDISGS
;
A
#
# COMPACT_ATOMS: atom_id res chain seq x y z
N LEU A 1 4.40 4.47 -14.94
CA LEU A 1 4.18 3.37 -14.00
C LEU A 1 5.50 2.66 -13.72
N TYR A 2 5.66 2.15 -12.51
CA TYR A 2 6.84 1.40 -12.06
C TYR A 2 6.37 0.11 -11.38
N GLY A 3 7.13 -0.97 -11.54
CA GLY A 3 6.82 -2.27 -10.98
C GLY A 3 7.23 -2.41 -9.50
N ALA A 4 8.23 -1.66 -9.07
CA ALA A 4 8.79 -1.74 -7.73
C ALA A 4 9.09 -0.36 -7.13
N ALA A 5 9.02 -0.27 -5.81
CA ALA A 5 9.21 0.98 -5.08
C ALA A 5 10.67 1.49 -5.11
N ASP A 6 11.64 0.60 -5.25
CA ASP A 6 13.06 0.93 -5.36
C ASP A 6 13.43 1.66 -6.67
N GLU A 7 12.59 1.57 -7.70
CA GLU A 7 12.72 2.39 -8.90
C GLU A 7 12.25 3.85 -8.68
N ILE A 8 11.28 4.07 -7.79
CA ILE A 8 10.64 5.36 -7.53
C ILE A 8 11.47 6.19 -6.55
N VAL A 9 11.92 5.58 -5.45
CA VAL A 9 12.59 6.26 -4.33
C VAL A 9 13.80 7.09 -4.76
N PRO A 10 14.74 6.58 -5.60
CA PRO A 10 15.86 7.39 -6.05
C PRO A 10 15.44 8.61 -6.89
N LYS A 11 14.32 8.52 -7.61
CA LYS A 11 13.80 9.63 -8.44
C LYS A 11 13.18 10.72 -7.58
N LEU A 12 12.46 10.36 -6.51
CA LEU A 12 11.97 11.30 -5.50
C LEU A 12 13.12 12.03 -4.80
N ILE A 13 14.14 11.29 -4.36
CA ILE A 13 15.31 11.87 -3.65
C ILE A 13 16.06 12.84 -4.56
N LYS A 14 16.23 12.51 -5.84
CA LYS A 14 16.95 13.35 -6.82
C LYS A 14 16.10 14.51 -7.35
N GLY A 15 14.81 14.58 -7.01
CA GLY A 15 13.91 15.61 -7.53
C GLY A 15 13.46 15.38 -8.99
N ASN A 16 13.63 14.16 -9.51
CA ASN A 16 13.14 13.78 -10.84
C ASN A 16 11.63 13.44 -10.83
N LEU A 17 11.05 13.25 -9.64
CA LEU A 17 9.64 13.13 -9.38
C LEU A 17 9.31 14.03 -8.20
N ASP A 18 8.21 14.75 -8.28
CA ASP A 18 7.73 15.61 -7.20
C ASP A 18 6.73 14.91 -6.30
N MET A 19 5.94 14.01 -6.87
CA MET A 19 4.93 13.20 -6.17
C MET A 19 5.02 11.74 -6.61
N ALA A 20 4.65 10.83 -5.71
CA ALA A 20 4.55 9.40 -6.02
C ALA A 20 3.60 8.67 -5.06
N ALA A 21 3.02 7.56 -5.53
CA ALA A 21 2.38 6.58 -4.68
C ALA A 21 3.41 5.53 -4.26
N ILE A 22 3.56 5.31 -2.96
CA ILE A 22 4.52 4.36 -2.37
C ILE A 22 3.92 3.61 -1.17
N PRO A 23 4.50 2.47 -0.74
CA PRO A 23 4.09 1.80 0.49
C PRO A 23 4.15 2.72 1.71
N ALA A 24 3.16 2.61 2.60
CA ALA A 24 3.01 3.50 3.75
C ALA A 24 4.21 3.48 4.71
N ASN A 25 4.74 2.28 5.01
CA ASN A 25 5.92 2.13 5.86
C ASN A 25 7.19 2.68 5.19
N LEU A 26 7.31 2.53 3.87
CA LEU A 26 8.43 3.06 3.10
C LEU A 26 8.43 4.59 3.12
N ALA A 27 7.26 5.23 3.11
CA ALA A 27 7.16 6.68 3.27
C ALA A 27 7.76 7.13 4.60
N ALA A 28 7.46 6.44 5.72
CA ALA A 28 8.08 6.73 7.02
C ALA A 28 9.60 6.54 6.99
N THR A 29 10.07 5.43 6.43
CA THR A 29 11.52 5.15 6.28
C THR A 29 12.21 6.23 5.43
N LEU A 30 11.58 6.64 4.33
CA LEU A 30 12.12 7.66 3.43
C LEU A 30 12.14 9.04 4.12
N TYR A 31 11.11 9.38 4.88
CA TYR A 31 11.06 10.59 5.69
C TYR A 31 12.26 10.68 6.65
N GLN A 32 12.56 9.60 7.37
CA GLN A 32 13.71 9.55 8.27
C GLN A 32 15.05 9.69 7.50
N LYS A 33 15.20 8.94 6.41
CA LYS A 33 16.44 8.94 5.61
C LYS A 33 16.71 10.29 4.92
N THR A 34 15.68 11.05 4.64
CA THR A 34 15.78 12.35 3.97
C THR A 34 15.68 13.54 4.93
N ASN A 35 15.63 13.29 6.25
CA ASN A 35 15.45 14.31 7.28
C ASN A 35 14.25 15.23 7.01
N GLY A 36 13.09 14.63 6.71
CA GLY A 36 11.86 15.37 6.43
C GLY A 36 11.71 15.82 4.97
N GLY A 37 12.45 15.22 4.04
CA GLY A 37 12.43 15.59 2.62
C GLY A 37 11.17 15.25 1.86
N ILE A 38 10.24 14.51 2.46
CA ILE A 38 8.91 14.19 1.91
C ILE A 38 7.80 14.42 2.92
N GLN A 39 6.58 14.58 2.43
CA GLN A 39 5.34 14.61 3.24
C GLN A 39 4.29 13.70 2.61
N VAL A 40 3.42 13.13 3.44
CA VAL A 40 2.28 12.33 2.97
C VAL A 40 1.10 13.27 2.69
N LEU A 41 0.56 13.20 1.48
CA LEU A 41 -0.60 13.97 1.02
C LEU A 41 -1.93 13.27 1.32
N ALA A 42 -1.97 11.95 1.11
CA ALA A 42 -3.17 11.15 1.29
C ALA A 42 -2.86 9.66 1.47
N VAL A 43 -3.73 8.95 2.20
CA VAL A 43 -3.87 7.50 2.08
C VAL A 43 -4.64 7.22 0.80
N ASN A 44 -4.10 6.36 -0.06
CA ASN A 44 -4.71 5.99 -1.33
C ASN A 44 -5.19 4.53 -1.39
N THR A 45 -4.62 3.64 -0.56
CA THR A 45 -4.94 2.22 -0.58
C THR A 45 -4.90 1.66 0.83
N LEU A 46 -5.98 1.04 1.26
CA LEU A 46 -6.03 0.26 2.50
C LEU A 46 -5.46 -1.15 2.26
N GLY A 47 -5.87 -2.14 3.05
CA GLY A 47 -5.39 -3.51 2.88
C GLY A 47 -5.81 -4.12 1.54
N VAL A 48 -4.85 -4.69 0.81
CA VAL A 48 -5.05 -5.27 -0.54
C VAL A 48 -4.25 -6.56 -0.72
N LEU A 49 -3.75 -7.14 0.37
CA LEU A 49 -2.90 -8.32 0.39
C LEU A 49 -3.69 -9.57 0.74
N TYR A 50 -3.40 -10.65 0.05
CA TYR A 50 -4.05 -11.94 0.21
C TYR A 50 -3.02 -13.06 0.22
N VAL A 51 -3.23 -14.07 1.08
CA VAL A 51 -2.55 -15.36 0.90
C VAL A 51 -3.35 -16.18 -0.10
N VAL A 52 -2.66 -16.65 -1.11
CA VAL A 52 -3.23 -17.53 -2.14
C VAL A 52 -2.51 -18.87 -2.15
N GLU A 53 -3.23 -19.91 -2.51
CA GLU A 53 -2.70 -21.28 -2.59
C GLU A 53 -3.15 -21.94 -3.86
N LYS A 54 -2.26 -22.71 -4.48
CA LYS A 54 -2.58 -23.69 -5.51
C LYS A 54 -2.65 -25.05 -4.87
N GLY A 55 -3.82 -25.41 -4.34
CA GLY A 55 -4.05 -26.59 -3.53
C GLY A 55 -5.20 -26.39 -2.55
N ASP A 56 -5.31 -27.29 -1.57
CA ASP A 56 -6.36 -27.26 -0.53
C ASP A 56 -5.81 -27.71 0.83
N THR A 57 -4.71 -27.10 1.25
CA THR A 57 -4.00 -27.47 2.47
C THR A 57 -3.94 -26.34 3.49
N VAL A 58 -4.22 -25.09 3.08
CA VAL A 58 -4.19 -23.91 3.95
C VAL A 58 -5.61 -23.41 4.17
N HIS A 59 -6.03 -23.37 5.46
CA HIS A 59 -7.33 -22.86 5.93
C HIS A 59 -7.17 -21.83 7.04
N SER A 60 -5.97 -21.75 7.62
CA SER A 60 -5.62 -20.84 8.71
C SER A 60 -4.14 -20.49 8.68
N PHE A 61 -3.70 -19.54 9.50
CA PHE A 61 -2.26 -19.26 9.68
C PHE A 61 -1.50 -20.48 10.21
N ALA A 62 -2.10 -21.30 11.05
CA ALA A 62 -1.44 -22.49 11.61
C ALA A 62 -0.95 -23.47 10.52
N ASP A 63 -1.68 -23.55 9.41
CA ASP A 63 -1.35 -24.44 8.29
C ASP A 63 -0.15 -23.95 7.47
N LEU A 64 0.32 -22.74 7.71
CA LEU A 64 1.54 -22.19 7.11
C LEU A 64 2.82 -22.72 7.75
N LYS A 65 2.74 -23.37 8.90
CA LYS A 65 3.91 -23.91 9.59
C LYS A 65 4.67 -24.93 8.73
N GLY A 66 5.99 -24.73 8.61
CA GLY A 66 6.86 -25.56 7.77
C GLY A 66 6.75 -25.27 6.26
N ARG A 67 5.96 -24.28 5.85
CA ARG A 67 5.71 -23.99 4.44
C ARG A 67 6.62 -22.89 3.90
N THR A 68 6.82 -22.93 2.59
CA THR A 68 7.43 -21.82 1.85
C THR A 68 6.34 -20.90 1.32
N ILE A 69 6.49 -19.60 1.57
CA ILE A 69 5.57 -18.53 1.15
C ILE A 69 6.31 -17.63 0.19
N LEU A 70 5.83 -17.53 -1.04
CA LEU A 70 6.37 -16.59 -2.03
C LEU A 70 5.77 -15.20 -1.76
N SER A 71 6.58 -14.14 -1.80
CA SER A 71 6.12 -12.78 -1.54
C SER A 71 6.91 -11.75 -2.35
N THR A 72 6.47 -10.53 -2.32
CA THR A 72 7.19 -9.36 -2.83
C THR A 72 7.43 -8.36 -1.72
N GLY A 73 8.12 -7.27 -2.04
CA GLY A 73 8.18 -6.10 -1.18
C GLY A 73 8.98 -6.31 0.08
N LYS A 74 10.14 -6.97 -0.01
CA LYS A 74 11.10 -7.04 1.10
C LYS A 74 11.45 -5.63 1.59
N GLY A 75 11.34 -5.40 2.91
CA GLY A 75 11.50 -4.07 3.51
C GLY A 75 10.30 -3.13 3.35
N THR A 76 9.18 -3.63 2.81
CA THR A 76 7.96 -2.84 2.61
C THR A 76 6.73 -3.50 3.25
N THR A 77 5.57 -2.90 3.09
CA THR A 77 4.30 -3.32 3.72
C THR A 77 4.02 -4.84 3.62
N PRO A 78 4.17 -5.52 2.46
CA PRO A 78 3.87 -6.96 2.40
C PRO A 78 4.68 -7.80 3.38
N GLU A 79 5.98 -7.54 3.53
CA GLU A 79 6.81 -8.27 4.48
C GLU A 79 6.35 -8.02 5.92
N TYR A 80 6.25 -6.76 6.33
CA TYR A 80 5.97 -6.43 7.73
C TYR A 80 4.58 -6.87 8.16
N VAL A 81 3.58 -6.75 7.30
CA VAL A 81 2.22 -7.22 7.56
C VAL A 81 2.17 -8.74 7.70
N LEU A 82 2.80 -9.48 6.78
CA LEU A 82 2.85 -10.94 6.86
C LEU A 82 3.54 -11.40 8.15
N ARG A 83 4.71 -10.85 8.46
CA ARG A 83 5.48 -11.20 9.66
C ARG A 83 4.70 -10.88 10.95
N TYR A 84 4.06 -9.72 11.01
CA TYR A 84 3.22 -9.33 12.14
C TYR A 84 2.06 -10.31 12.34
N LEU A 85 1.33 -10.65 11.28
CA LEU A 85 0.20 -11.57 11.35
C LEU A 85 0.64 -13.01 11.68
N LEU A 86 1.77 -13.49 11.16
CA LEU A 86 2.36 -14.77 11.57
C LEU A 86 2.62 -14.78 13.08
N THR A 87 3.29 -13.76 13.61
CA THR A 87 3.59 -13.64 15.05
C THR A 87 2.32 -13.59 15.88
N LYS A 88 1.30 -12.82 15.48
CA LYS A 88 0.01 -12.73 16.19
C LYS A 88 -0.77 -14.04 16.18
N ASN A 89 -0.50 -14.92 15.22
CA ASN A 89 -1.09 -16.26 15.14
C ASN A 89 -0.16 -17.35 15.70
N GLY A 90 0.86 -16.98 16.48
CA GLY A 90 1.72 -17.93 17.20
C GLY A 90 2.80 -18.60 16.37
N LEU A 91 3.11 -18.08 15.18
CA LEU A 91 4.20 -18.56 14.33
C LEU A 91 5.40 -17.60 14.38
N ASP A 92 6.59 -18.16 14.52
CA ASP A 92 7.84 -17.42 14.37
C ASP A 92 8.16 -17.27 12.87
N PRO A 93 8.13 -16.06 12.30
CA PRO A 93 8.32 -15.86 10.87
C PRO A 93 9.74 -16.19 10.36
N ASP A 94 10.70 -16.39 11.28
CA ASP A 94 12.09 -16.73 10.93
C ASP A 94 12.38 -18.23 11.11
N LYS A 95 11.52 -18.99 11.83
CA LYS A 95 11.73 -20.40 12.13
C LYS A 95 10.63 -21.32 11.62
N ASP A 96 9.37 -20.84 11.71
CA ASP A 96 8.21 -21.69 11.42
C ASP A 96 7.79 -21.64 9.96
N VAL A 97 8.26 -20.67 9.19
CA VAL A 97 7.99 -20.53 7.74
C VAL A 97 9.25 -20.14 7.00
N LYS A 98 9.28 -20.39 5.68
CA LYS A 98 10.29 -19.84 4.79
C LYS A 98 9.63 -18.82 3.90
N ILE A 99 10.06 -17.55 3.93
CA ILE A 99 9.53 -16.51 3.04
C ILE A 99 10.57 -16.25 1.94
N GLU A 100 10.16 -16.43 0.68
CA GLU A 100 10.97 -16.14 -0.50
C GLU A 100 10.47 -14.87 -1.17
N TYR A 101 11.36 -13.88 -1.33
CA TYR A 101 11.02 -12.58 -1.87
C TYR A 101 11.45 -12.45 -3.32
N TYR A 102 10.56 -11.90 -4.13
CA TYR A 102 10.75 -11.55 -5.53
C TYR A 102 10.64 -10.03 -5.70
N SER A 103 11.19 -9.51 -6.79
CA SER A 103 11.18 -8.07 -7.05
C SER A 103 9.77 -7.56 -7.34
N GLU A 104 8.99 -8.35 -8.11
CA GLU A 104 7.66 -7.94 -8.55
C GLU A 104 6.60 -9.05 -8.34
N ALA A 105 5.33 -8.62 -8.21
CA ALA A 105 4.21 -9.55 -8.07
C ALA A 105 3.97 -10.39 -9.35
N SER A 106 4.38 -9.89 -10.52
CA SER A 106 4.39 -10.62 -11.79
C SER A 106 5.29 -11.86 -11.74
N GLU A 107 6.46 -11.75 -11.10
CA GLU A 107 7.39 -12.87 -10.91
C GLU A 107 6.79 -13.93 -9.97
N VAL A 108 6.18 -13.49 -8.86
CA VAL A 108 5.48 -14.41 -7.93
C VAL A 108 4.36 -15.16 -8.65
N THR A 109 3.54 -14.47 -9.46
CA THR A 109 2.48 -15.14 -10.23
C THR A 109 3.02 -16.13 -11.24
N ALA A 110 4.17 -15.84 -11.86
CA ALA A 110 4.85 -16.76 -12.78
C ALA A 110 5.36 -18.02 -12.06
N GLN A 111 5.96 -17.85 -10.87
CA GLN A 111 6.40 -18.98 -10.04
C GLN A 111 5.22 -19.84 -9.56
N MET A 112 4.11 -19.23 -9.16
CA MET A 112 2.87 -19.92 -8.80
C MET A 112 2.36 -20.76 -9.97
N ALA A 113 2.34 -20.20 -11.18
CA ALA A 113 1.90 -20.88 -12.40
C ALA A 113 2.82 -22.06 -12.78
N ALA A 114 4.14 -21.92 -12.58
CA ALA A 114 5.12 -22.98 -12.86
C ALA A 114 5.06 -24.13 -11.84
N THR A 115 4.57 -23.88 -10.63
CA THR A 115 4.48 -24.89 -9.57
C THR A 115 3.20 -25.70 -9.72
N LYS A 116 3.30 -27.03 -9.67
CA LYS A 116 2.15 -27.93 -9.96
C LYS A 116 1.15 -28.02 -8.82
N LYS A 117 1.61 -28.03 -7.54
CA LYS A 117 0.77 -28.15 -6.34
C LYS A 117 1.41 -27.46 -5.14
N ASP A 118 0.57 -27.12 -4.16
CA ASP A 118 0.96 -26.65 -2.83
C ASP A 118 1.81 -25.37 -2.80
N ALA A 119 1.77 -24.58 -3.90
CA ALA A 119 2.38 -23.28 -3.93
C ALA A 119 1.54 -22.28 -3.13
N ILE A 120 2.20 -21.53 -2.24
CA ILE A 120 1.58 -20.51 -1.40
C ILE A 120 2.27 -19.18 -1.69
N ALA A 121 1.48 -18.12 -1.85
CA ALA A 121 2.03 -16.79 -2.06
C ALA A 121 1.22 -15.72 -1.34
N VAL A 122 1.87 -14.59 -1.04
CA VAL A 122 1.22 -13.33 -0.70
C VAL A 122 1.24 -12.43 -1.94
N LEU A 123 0.05 -12.07 -2.39
CA LEU A 123 -0.15 -11.25 -3.58
C LEU A 123 -1.10 -10.09 -3.30
N PRO A 124 -0.87 -8.91 -3.91
CA PRO A 124 -1.84 -7.82 -3.91
C PRO A 124 -2.88 -7.97 -5.03
N GLN A 125 -4.00 -7.25 -4.92
CA GLN A 125 -4.79 -6.94 -6.10
C GLN A 125 -4.03 -5.92 -6.99
N PRO A 126 -4.17 -5.98 -8.30
CA PRO A 126 -5.03 -6.88 -9.13
C PRO A 126 -4.40 -8.24 -9.46
N TYR A 127 -3.19 -8.53 -8.97
CA TYR A 127 -2.44 -9.76 -9.32
C TYR A 127 -3.16 -11.04 -8.90
N VAL A 128 -3.82 -11.03 -7.72
CA VAL A 128 -4.66 -12.16 -7.28
C VAL A 128 -5.74 -12.46 -8.32
N THR A 129 -6.49 -11.44 -8.73
CA THR A 129 -7.56 -11.59 -9.72
C THR A 129 -7.02 -12.05 -11.07
N ALA A 130 -5.91 -11.48 -11.53
CA ALA A 130 -5.27 -11.86 -12.78
C ALA A 130 -4.80 -13.33 -12.77
N ALA A 131 -4.22 -13.77 -11.66
CA ALA A 131 -3.77 -15.14 -11.47
C ALA A 131 -4.96 -16.13 -11.45
N GLN A 132 -6.02 -15.82 -10.70
CA GLN A 132 -7.23 -16.65 -10.64
C GLN A 132 -7.97 -16.75 -11.99
N MET A 133 -7.90 -15.71 -12.82
CA MET A 133 -8.49 -15.77 -14.18
C MET A 133 -7.69 -16.67 -15.14
N LYS A 134 -6.42 -16.91 -14.84
CA LYS A 134 -5.55 -17.82 -15.61
C LYS A 134 -5.56 -19.25 -15.07
N ASP A 135 -5.70 -19.40 -13.75
CA ASP A 135 -5.66 -20.68 -13.06
C ASP A 135 -6.81 -20.73 -12.03
N SER A 136 -7.84 -21.50 -12.38
CA SER A 136 -9.04 -21.67 -11.55
C SER A 136 -8.80 -22.51 -10.28
N GLU A 137 -7.66 -23.20 -10.18
CA GLU A 137 -7.26 -23.94 -8.99
C GLU A 137 -6.63 -23.06 -7.92
N LEU A 138 -6.30 -21.80 -8.27
CA LEU A 138 -5.74 -20.84 -7.34
C LEU A 138 -6.84 -20.30 -6.42
N ARG A 139 -6.71 -20.58 -5.11
CA ARG A 139 -7.65 -20.12 -4.07
C ARG A 139 -7.07 -18.93 -3.31
N VAL A 140 -7.93 -18.00 -2.94
CA VAL A 140 -7.65 -17.06 -1.85
C VAL A 140 -7.95 -17.77 -0.55
N VAL A 141 -6.95 -17.94 0.29
CA VAL A 141 -7.08 -18.68 1.56
C VAL A 141 -7.15 -17.77 2.78
N LEU A 142 -6.41 -16.64 2.77
CA LEU A 142 -6.49 -15.62 3.81
C LEU A 142 -6.57 -14.23 3.17
N ASP A 143 -7.51 -13.43 3.65
CA ASP A 143 -7.57 -11.99 3.40
C ASP A 143 -6.84 -11.29 4.54
N LEU A 144 -5.65 -10.75 4.27
CA LEU A 144 -4.81 -10.18 5.32
C LEU A 144 -5.42 -8.94 5.97
N THR A 145 -6.35 -8.25 5.30
CA THR A 145 -7.12 -7.16 5.92
C THR A 145 -8.08 -7.68 6.98
N LYS A 146 -8.79 -8.76 6.67
CA LYS A 146 -9.68 -9.41 7.64
C LYS A 146 -8.91 -9.98 8.82
N GLU A 147 -7.76 -10.60 8.55
CA GLU A 147 -6.90 -11.16 9.60
C GLU A 147 -6.28 -10.05 10.47
N TRP A 148 -5.91 -8.91 9.86
CA TRP A 148 -5.45 -7.73 10.59
C TRP A 148 -6.51 -7.22 11.56
N ASN A 149 -7.75 -7.08 11.10
CA ASN A 149 -8.88 -6.58 11.92
C ASN A 149 -9.25 -7.50 13.09
N LYS A 150 -8.82 -8.76 13.10
CA LYS A 150 -9.02 -9.67 14.24
C LYS A 150 -8.02 -9.41 15.38
N VAL A 151 -6.87 -8.84 15.08
CA VAL A 151 -5.74 -8.72 16.03
C VAL A 151 -5.30 -7.27 16.26
N CYS A 152 -5.93 -6.32 15.58
CA CYS A 152 -5.57 -4.91 15.62
C CYS A 152 -6.77 -4.01 15.35
N ASP A 153 -6.92 -2.96 16.16
CA ASP A 153 -8.02 -1.98 16.03
C ASP A 153 -7.70 -0.84 15.03
N THR A 154 -6.54 -0.91 14.36
CA THR A 154 -6.13 0.10 13.38
C THR A 154 -6.45 -0.34 11.95
N GLN A 155 -6.52 0.61 11.02
CA GLN A 155 -6.61 0.29 9.61
C GLN A 155 -5.30 -0.34 9.11
N LEU A 156 -5.39 -1.36 8.26
CA LEU A 156 -4.25 -1.80 7.46
C LEU A 156 -4.08 -0.85 6.29
N ILE A 157 -2.96 -0.12 6.23
CA ILE A 157 -2.67 0.86 5.19
C ILE A 157 -1.54 0.33 4.31
N THR A 158 -1.86 0.09 3.03
CA THR A 158 -0.87 -0.41 2.09
C THR A 158 -0.14 0.72 1.36
N GLY A 159 -0.88 1.72 0.89
CA GLY A 159 -0.33 2.77 0.03
C GLY A 159 -0.69 4.18 0.46
N VAL A 160 0.25 5.08 0.23
CA VAL A 160 0.11 6.52 0.43
C VAL A 160 0.63 7.28 -0.77
N THR A 161 0.11 8.48 -0.99
CA THR A 161 0.65 9.44 -1.95
C THR A 161 1.53 10.42 -1.20
N VAL A 162 2.78 10.55 -1.63
CA VAL A 162 3.77 11.46 -1.05
C VAL A 162 4.16 12.58 -2.01
N VAL A 163 4.66 13.66 -1.44
CA VAL A 163 5.21 14.81 -2.16
C VAL A 163 6.57 15.18 -1.57
N ARG A 164 7.49 15.70 -2.37
CA ARG A 164 8.71 16.32 -1.85
C ARG A 164 8.35 17.58 -1.05
N THR A 165 8.88 17.68 0.17
CA THR A 165 8.56 18.78 1.09
C THR A 165 8.86 20.15 0.48
N GLU A 166 9.99 20.29 -0.22
CA GLU A 166 10.36 21.52 -0.89
C GLU A 166 9.40 21.90 -2.03
N TYR A 167 8.98 20.92 -2.84
CA TYR A 167 8.01 21.13 -3.91
C TYR A 167 6.66 21.59 -3.36
N ALA A 168 6.19 20.95 -2.27
CA ALA A 168 4.93 21.32 -1.64
C ALA A 168 4.94 22.77 -1.10
N LYS A 169 6.08 23.21 -0.52
CA LYS A 169 6.24 24.59 -0.03
C LYS A 169 6.25 25.62 -1.15
N GLN A 170 6.84 25.27 -2.29
CA GLN A 170 6.96 26.19 -3.44
C GLN A 170 5.69 26.24 -4.30
N ASN A 171 4.85 25.18 -4.24
CA ASN A 171 3.71 25.01 -5.13
C ASN A 171 2.40 24.65 -4.38
N PRO A 172 2.00 25.39 -3.34
CA PRO A 172 0.84 25.04 -2.51
C PRO A 172 -0.47 24.99 -3.32
N ASP A 173 -0.65 25.86 -4.31
CA ASP A 173 -1.85 25.87 -5.15
C ASP A 173 -1.93 24.64 -6.07
N VAL A 174 -0.77 24.17 -6.56
CA VAL A 174 -0.69 22.92 -7.34
C VAL A 174 -1.09 21.73 -6.49
N ILE A 175 -0.62 21.67 -5.23
CA ILE A 175 -0.99 20.61 -4.31
C ILE A 175 -2.48 20.64 -4.00
N ALA A 176 -3.06 21.81 -3.75
CA ALA A 176 -4.49 21.96 -3.49
C ALA A 176 -5.35 21.50 -4.69
N ALA A 177 -4.96 21.89 -5.91
CA ALA A 177 -5.63 21.46 -7.13
C ALA A 177 -5.50 19.94 -7.32
N PHE A 178 -4.29 19.40 -7.16
CA PHE A 178 -4.03 17.94 -7.22
C PHE A 178 -4.93 17.17 -6.25
N LEU A 179 -4.98 17.57 -4.97
CA LEU A 179 -5.78 16.87 -3.97
C LEU A 179 -7.28 16.91 -4.30
N THR A 180 -7.77 18.03 -4.84
CA THR A 180 -9.16 18.17 -5.30
C THR A 180 -9.48 17.19 -6.44
N ASP A 181 -8.62 17.12 -7.45
CA ASP A 181 -8.83 16.24 -8.59
C ASP A 181 -8.56 14.76 -8.24
N TYR A 182 -7.62 14.51 -7.33
CA TYR A 182 -7.36 13.17 -6.82
C TYR A 182 -8.57 12.59 -6.09
N GLN A 183 -9.23 13.39 -5.25
CA GLN A 183 -10.47 12.98 -4.56
C GLN A 183 -11.57 12.63 -5.56
N LYS A 184 -11.77 13.46 -6.61
CA LYS A 184 -12.75 13.18 -7.68
C LYS A 184 -12.39 11.90 -8.43
N SER A 185 -11.10 11.70 -8.76
CA SER A 185 -10.63 10.51 -9.45
C SER A 185 -10.86 9.24 -8.64
N VAL A 186 -10.56 9.24 -7.33
CA VAL A 186 -10.82 8.11 -6.44
C VAL A 186 -12.33 7.82 -6.33
N LYS A 187 -13.14 8.86 -6.24
CA LYS A 187 -14.61 8.73 -6.25
C LYS A 187 -15.08 8.06 -7.54
N ALA A 188 -14.65 8.57 -8.69
CA ALA A 188 -15.00 8.01 -10.00
C ALA A 188 -14.55 6.54 -10.12
N ALA A 189 -13.33 6.21 -9.66
CA ALA A 189 -12.82 4.84 -9.70
C ALA A 189 -13.66 3.84 -8.89
N ASN A 190 -14.32 4.28 -7.83
CA ASN A 190 -15.18 3.44 -7.00
C ASN A 190 -16.65 3.40 -7.47
N GLU A 191 -17.14 4.47 -8.12
CA GLU A 191 -18.54 4.59 -8.55
C GLU A 191 -18.76 4.10 -9.98
N ASP A 192 -17.78 4.29 -10.88
CA ASP A 192 -17.81 3.83 -12.27
C ASP A 192 -16.75 2.74 -12.51
N ILE A 193 -17.06 1.52 -12.07
CA ILE A 193 -16.15 0.37 -12.21
C ILE A 193 -15.90 0.04 -13.69
N ASP A 194 -16.90 0.15 -14.55
CA ASP A 194 -16.78 -0.22 -15.97
C ASP A 194 -15.92 0.79 -16.73
N GLY A 195 -16.16 2.09 -16.55
CA GLY A 195 -15.35 3.14 -17.14
C GLY A 195 -13.92 3.13 -16.62
N THR A 196 -13.74 2.96 -15.30
CA THR A 196 -12.42 2.85 -14.70
C THR A 196 -11.65 1.62 -15.20
N ALA A 197 -12.33 0.48 -15.36
CA ALA A 197 -11.69 -0.73 -15.87
C ALA A 197 -11.20 -0.55 -17.31
N ALA A 198 -11.98 0.12 -18.16
CA ALA A 198 -11.57 0.45 -19.53
C ALA A 198 -10.33 1.37 -19.55
N LEU A 199 -10.31 2.42 -18.71
CA LEU A 199 -9.17 3.31 -18.58
C LEU A 199 -7.92 2.58 -18.05
N CYS A 200 -8.07 1.65 -17.10
CA CYS A 200 -6.95 0.86 -16.58
C CYS A 200 -6.28 0.00 -17.68
N GLU A 201 -7.06 -0.53 -18.62
CA GLU A 201 -6.50 -1.24 -19.79
C GLU A 201 -5.84 -0.26 -20.76
N GLU A 202 -6.50 0.85 -21.09
CA GLU A 202 -6.01 1.87 -22.02
C GLU A 202 -4.66 2.44 -21.59
N VAL A 203 -4.50 2.76 -20.30
CA VAL A 203 -3.24 3.32 -19.77
C VAL A 203 -2.24 2.25 -19.31
N GLY A 204 -2.55 0.96 -19.48
CA GLY A 204 -1.63 -0.13 -19.21
C GLY A 204 -1.42 -0.47 -17.72
N VAL A 205 -2.36 -0.11 -16.84
CA VAL A 205 -2.34 -0.53 -15.42
C VAL A 205 -2.57 -2.04 -15.29
N VAL A 206 -3.45 -2.58 -16.11
CA VAL A 206 -3.72 -4.01 -16.24
C VAL A 206 -3.78 -4.41 -17.71
N ALA A 207 -3.52 -5.69 -17.99
CA ALA A 207 -3.50 -6.20 -19.36
C ALA A 207 -4.90 -6.22 -20.03
N LYS A 208 -5.99 -6.28 -19.26
CA LYS A 208 -7.37 -6.37 -19.77
C LYS A 208 -8.34 -5.73 -18.78
N ALA A 209 -9.31 -4.96 -19.28
CA ALA A 209 -10.39 -4.35 -18.50
C ALA A 209 -11.16 -5.37 -17.65
N ALA A 210 -11.35 -6.59 -18.16
CA ALA A 210 -12.01 -7.65 -17.40
C ALA A 210 -11.30 -8.02 -16.09
N ILE A 211 -9.98 -7.88 -16.01
CA ILE A 211 -9.20 -8.05 -14.76
C ILE A 211 -9.50 -6.89 -13.83
N ALA A 212 -9.40 -5.65 -14.32
CA ALA A 212 -9.69 -4.46 -13.54
C ALA A 212 -11.11 -4.48 -12.97
N LYS A 213 -12.11 -4.78 -13.79
CA LYS A 213 -13.53 -4.87 -13.38
C LYS A 213 -13.74 -5.80 -12.18
N LYS A 214 -13.06 -6.97 -12.16
CA LYS A 214 -13.15 -7.92 -11.05
C LYS A 214 -12.28 -7.54 -9.86
N ALA A 215 -11.17 -6.84 -10.07
CA ALA A 215 -10.20 -6.49 -9.03
C ALA A 215 -10.57 -5.20 -8.29
N LEU A 216 -11.06 -4.16 -8.99
CA LEU A 216 -11.33 -2.84 -8.42
C LEU A 216 -12.13 -2.86 -7.12
N PRO A 217 -13.24 -3.65 -6.98
CA PRO A 217 -13.97 -3.72 -5.72
C PRO A 217 -13.17 -4.31 -4.53
N LYS A 218 -12.02 -4.93 -4.81
CA LYS A 218 -11.13 -5.57 -3.82
C LYS A 218 -9.82 -4.80 -3.63
N CYS A 219 -9.62 -3.72 -4.36
CA CYS A 219 -8.40 -2.91 -4.28
C CYS A 219 -8.40 -1.93 -3.11
N ASN A 220 -9.53 -1.76 -2.41
CA ASN A 220 -9.67 -0.84 -1.28
C ASN A 220 -9.07 0.56 -1.56
N ILE A 221 -9.38 1.09 -2.75
CA ILE A 221 -8.94 2.42 -3.18
C ILE A 221 -9.71 3.46 -2.38
N VAL A 222 -8.99 4.33 -1.69
CA VAL A 222 -9.55 5.36 -0.83
C VAL A 222 -8.86 6.70 -1.05
N TYR A 223 -9.51 7.76 -0.58
CA TYR A 223 -8.91 9.07 -0.44
C TYR A 223 -9.14 9.55 0.99
N ARG A 224 -8.07 9.59 1.79
CA ARG A 224 -8.09 10.16 3.13
C ARG A 224 -6.92 11.13 3.27
N ASN A 225 -7.20 12.35 3.65
CA ASN A 225 -6.20 13.40 3.84
C ASN A 225 -6.38 14.11 5.18
N GLY A 226 -5.53 15.10 5.46
CA GLY A 226 -5.60 15.95 6.66
C GLY A 226 -5.56 15.14 7.96
N GLN A 227 -6.45 15.46 8.90
CA GLN A 227 -6.43 14.86 10.23
C GLN A 227 -6.84 13.39 10.26
N GLU A 228 -7.74 12.96 9.38
CA GLU A 228 -8.10 11.55 9.24
C GLU A 228 -6.90 10.73 8.80
N MET A 229 -6.21 11.17 7.76
CA MET A 229 -4.97 10.55 7.28
C MET A 229 -3.92 10.47 8.40
N LYS A 230 -3.68 11.57 9.11
CA LYS A 230 -2.70 11.62 10.20
C LYS A 230 -3.03 10.61 11.29
N LYS A 231 -4.30 10.56 11.73
CA LYS A 231 -4.78 9.61 12.74
C LYS A 231 -4.55 8.17 12.29
N ASP A 232 -4.97 7.83 11.09
CA ASP A 232 -4.90 6.46 10.58
C ASP A 232 -3.45 6.00 10.37
N ILE A 233 -2.63 6.84 9.73
CA ILE A 233 -1.22 6.49 9.47
C ILE A 233 -0.43 6.40 10.77
N SER A 234 -0.59 7.35 11.71
CA SER A 234 0.15 7.31 12.97
C SER A 234 -0.17 6.06 13.78
N ALA A 235 -1.44 5.67 13.84
CA ALA A 235 -1.85 4.44 14.51
C ALA A 235 -1.28 3.18 13.84
N TYR A 236 -1.33 3.11 12.51
CA TYR A 236 -0.75 2.01 11.74
C TYR A 236 0.78 1.91 11.90
N LEU A 237 1.49 3.03 11.77
CA LEU A 237 2.95 3.05 11.92
C LEU A 237 3.39 2.70 13.35
N GLN A 238 2.59 3.04 14.38
CA GLN A 238 2.86 2.64 15.76
C GLN A 238 2.84 1.12 15.90
N VAL A 239 1.85 0.43 15.32
CA VAL A 239 1.78 -1.05 15.32
C VAL A 239 3.02 -1.67 14.67
N LEU A 240 3.45 -1.12 13.53
CA LEU A 240 4.65 -1.60 12.85
C LEU A 240 5.93 -1.32 13.66
N TYR A 241 6.02 -0.14 14.26
CA TYR A 241 7.15 0.24 15.12
C TYR A 241 7.30 -0.68 16.33
N ASP A 242 6.20 -0.97 17.02
CA ASP A 242 6.17 -1.85 18.20
C ASP A 242 6.57 -3.28 17.83
N ALA A 243 6.21 -3.74 16.64
CA ALA A 243 6.62 -5.05 16.13
C ALA A 243 8.08 -5.08 15.64
N SER A 244 8.51 -4.03 14.96
CA SER A 244 9.87 -3.87 14.42
C SER A 244 10.15 -2.41 14.12
N PRO A 245 10.97 -1.70 14.92
CA PRO A 245 11.35 -0.31 14.66
C PRO A 245 11.93 -0.08 13.26
N ALA A 246 12.62 -1.08 12.71
CA ALA A 246 13.19 -1.01 11.35
C ALA A 246 12.12 -0.85 10.27
N ALA A 247 10.89 -1.30 10.52
CA ALA A 247 9.77 -1.18 9.57
C ALA A 247 9.44 0.28 9.22
N VAL A 248 9.72 1.23 10.12
CA VAL A 248 9.44 2.65 9.96
C VAL A 248 10.70 3.51 9.92
N GLY A 249 11.86 2.89 9.68
CA GLY A 249 13.16 3.59 9.63
C GLY A 249 13.78 3.86 11.00
N GLY A 250 13.42 3.08 12.04
CA GLY A 250 13.99 3.13 13.38
C GLY A 250 13.34 4.14 14.33
N LYS A 251 12.49 5.04 13.82
CA LYS A 251 11.84 6.10 14.58
C LYS A 251 10.50 6.48 13.93
N LEU A 252 9.49 6.73 14.75
CA LEU A 252 8.22 7.26 14.26
C LEU A 252 8.39 8.66 13.69
N PRO A 253 7.69 9.00 12.58
CA PRO A 253 7.70 10.34 12.03
C PRO A 253 7.03 11.35 12.98
N ASP A 254 7.50 12.61 12.95
CA ASP A 254 6.84 13.71 13.63
C ASP A 254 5.71 14.32 12.79
N ASP A 255 5.08 15.39 13.29
CA ASP A 255 3.94 16.05 12.66
C ASP A 255 4.22 16.61 11.27
N ASN A 256 5.47 16.96 10.95
CA ASN A 256 5.86 17.48 9.65
C ASN A 256 5.80 16.43 8.54
N PHE A 257 5.71 15.16 8.89
CA PHE A 257 5.50 14.07 7.95
C PHE A 257 4.14 14.14 7.23
N TYR A 258 3.15 14.74 7.87
CA TYR A 258 1.79 14.81 7.37
C TYR A 258 1.54 16.17 6.73
N TYR A 259 1.16 16.19 5.45
CA TYR A 259 0.72 17.40 4.79
C TYR A 259 -0.68 17.75 5.29
N CYS A 260 -0.77 18.69 6.23
CA CYS A 260 -2.03 19.27 6.66
C CYS A 260 -2.15 20.63 5.97
N LEU A 261 -3.17 20.81 5.12
CA LEU A 261 -3.55 22.16 4.70
C LEU A 261 -3.84 22.96 5.96
N LEU A 262 -2.93 23.86 6.32
CA LEU A 262 -3.27 24.93 7.22
C LEU A 262 -4.33 25.76 6.49
N TYR A 263 -5.59 25.60 6.86
CA TYR A 263 -6.58 26.61 6.57
C TYR A 263 -6.12 27.86 7.34
N THR A 264 -5.31 28.68 6.72
CA THR A 264 -5.19 30.08 7.10
C THR A 264 -6.52 30.69 6.73
N SER A 265 -7.47 30.68 7.66
CA SER A 265 -8.59 31.60 7.61
C SER A 265 -7.98 32.98 7.37
N PRO A 266 -8.42 33.76 6.36
CA PRO A 266 -7.97 35.12 6.20
C PRO A 266 -8.20 35.82 7.54
N SER A 267 -7.12 36.38 8.09
CA SER A 267 -7.19 37.12 9.34
C SER A 267 -8.24 38.23 9.19
N PRO A 268 -9.13 38.43 10.18
CA PRO A 268 -10.11 39.51 10.13
C PRO A 268 -9.50 40.93 10.09
N ARG A 269 -8.18 41.08 9.97
CA ARG A 269 -7.47 42.36 9.95
C ARG A 269 -7.32 43.01 8.59
N ASP A 270 -7.71 42.34 7.49
CA ASP A 270 -7.58 42.94 6.15
C ASP A 270 -8.89 43.55 5.63
N ILE A 271 -9.90 43.73 6.49
CA ILE A 271 -11.18 44.42 6.15
C ILE A 271 -11.27 45.76 6.93
N SER A 272 -10.17 46.43 7.12
CA SER A 272 -10.25 47.82 7.60
C SER A 272 -9.30 48.72 6.81
N GLY A 273 -9.80 49.15 5.66
CA GLY A 273 -9.04 50.04 4.79
C GLY A 273 -9.88 50.63 3.68
N SER A 274 -10.70 51.57 4.03
CA SER A 274 -11.30 52.72 3.33
C SER A 274 -12.79 52.77 3.25
#